data_ffa0097e8814546219fbfcc2338ef548
#
_entry.id   ffa0097e8814546219fbfcc2338ef548
#
_cell.length_a   1.000
_cell.length_b   1.000
_cell.length_c   1.000
_cell.angle_alpha   90.00
_cell.angle_beta   90.00
_cell.angle_gamma   90.00
#
_symmetry.space_group_name_H-M   'P 1'
#
loop_
_entity.id
_entity.type
_entity.pdbx_description
1 polymer ?
#
loop_
_entity_poly.entity_id
_entity_poly.type
_entity_poly.pdbx_seq_one_letter_code
_entity_poly.pdbx_strand_id
1 'polypeptide(L)'
;MFWIKRQKNLSIQNKSISPEDLLYSQPLPYSWILNHQLAIGPMPRRSFQWKQLEDLGFKTRFSCCYPQENVFAPIPNDWSSANVSLPDHRQQELLDIDKLTLALTTAEQLVLTSAPVYLHCFAGQERSSLLAVGLTSKFKNVDVFSALEWVRRCHPISSPSYEYLEMLEKILKIDKI
;
A
#
# COMPACT_ATOMS: atom_id res chain seq x y z
N MET A 1 -34.06 59.70 0.02
CA MET A 1 -33.79 58.59 1.00
C MET A 1 -33.05 57.47 0.27
N PHE A 2 -31.71 57.53 0.25
CA PHE A 2 -30.87 56.59 -0.53
C PHE A 2 -30.36 55.49 0.37
N TRP A 3 -30.72 54.22 0.09
CA TRP A 3 -30.20 53.05 0.74
C TRP A 3 -28.91 52.63 0.04
N ILE A 4 -27.75 52.84 0.70
CA ILE A 4 -26.45 52.30 0.27
C ILE A 4 -26.34 50.87 0.83
N LYS A 5 -26.46 49.87 -0.05
CA LYS A 5 -26.12 48.49 0.30
C LYS A 5 -24.60 48.37 0.49
N ARG A 6 -24.17 48.10 1.73
CA ARG A 6 -22.81 47.67 2.04
C ARG A 6 -22.54 46.32 1.40
N GLN A 7 -21.75 46.29 0.34
CA GLN A 7 -21.14 45.04 -0.12
C GLN A 7 -20.10 44.59 0.91
N LYS A 8 -20.34 43.43 1.53
CA LYS A 8 -19.32 42.75 2.32
C LYS A 8 -18.28 42.20 1.34
N ASN A 9 -17.10 42.77 1.34
CA ASN A 9 -15.93 42.19 0.71
C ASN A 9 -15.62 40.84 1.38
N LEU A 10 -15.98 39.75 0.73
CA LEU A 10 -15.42 38.43 1.02
C LEU A 10 -13.98 38.45 0.52
N SER A 11 -13.04 38.69 1.42
CA SER A 11 -11.63 38.43 1.16
C SER A 11 -11.45 36.93 1.00
N ILE A 12 -11.39 36.49 -0.23
CA ILE A 12 -10.89 35.14 -0.56
C ILE A 12 -9.41 35.16 -0.17
N GLN A 13 -9.12 34.63 1.02
CA GLN A 13 -7.74 34.31 1.39
C GLN A 13 -7.26 33.23 0.42
N ASN A 14 -6.43 33.61 -0.55
CA ASN A 14 -5.62 32.70 -1.32
C ASN A 14 -4.66 31.99 -0.36
N LYS A 15 -5.12 30.91 0.29
CA LYS A 15 -4.25 29.94 0.94
C LYS A 15 -3.42 29.32 -0.19
N SER A 16 -2.15 29.65 -0.26
CA SER A 16 -1.20 28.92 -1.11
C SER A 16 -1.25 27.45 -0.71
N ILE A 17 -1.70 26.59 -1.63
CA ILE A 17 -1.72 25.15 -1.44
C ILE A 17 -0.25 24.71 -1.31
N SER A 18 0.11 24.02 -0.24
CA SER A 18 1.47 23.52 -0.07
C SER A 18 1.79 22.47 -1.16
N PRO A 19 3.07 22.29 -1.54
CA PRO A 19 3.45 21.22 -2.45
C PRO A 19 2.98 19.83 -1.99
N GLU A 20 2.94 19.58 -0.67
CA GLU A 20 2.41 18.36 -0.08
C GLU A 20 0.90 18.23 -0.27
N ASP A 21 0.13 19.30 -0.02
CA ASP A 21 -1.32 19.28 -0.23
C ASP A 21 -1.66 19.05 -1.70
N LEU A 22 -0.87 19.58 -2.62
CA LEU A 22 -1.04 19.34 -4.04
C LEU A 22 -0.76 17.88 -4.41
N LEU A 23 0.31 17.28 -3.86
CA LEU A 23 0.67 15.89 -4.06
C LEU A 23 -0.44 14.94 -3.57
N TYR A 24 -1.04 15.23 -2.41
CA TYR A 24 -2.09 14.40 -1.83
C TYR A 24 -3.50 14.73 -2.33
N SER A 25 -3.67 15.72 -3.20
CA SER A 25 -4.93 15.98 -3.90
C SER A 25 -5.14 15.10 -5.13
N GLN A 26 -4.11 14.37 -5.55
CA GLN A 26 -4.17 13.47 -6.70
C GLN A 26 -4.82 12.12 -6.35
N PRO A 27 -5.43 11.45 -7.34
CA PRO A 27 -5.86 10.07 -7.19
C PRO A 27 -4.71 9.17 -6.70
N LEU A 28 -5.05 8.18 -5.90
CA LEU A 28 -4.08 7.22 -5.39
C LEU A 28 -3.53 6.37 -6.54
N PRO A 29 -2.22 6.39 -6.82
CA PRO A 29 -1.63 5.47 -7.79
C PRO A 29 -1.65 4.05 -7.22
N TYR A 30 -2.08 3.09 -8.01
CA TYR A 30 -2.05 1.68 -7.65
C TYR A 30 -1.79 0.80 -8.87
N SER A 31 -1.38 -0.43 -8.65
CA SER A 31 -1.15 -1.40 -9.71
C SER A 31 -1.72 -2.75 -9.32
N TRP A 32 -2.49 -3.37 -10.22
CA TRP A 32 -2.87 -4.77 -10.10
C TRP A 32 -1.66 -5.68 -10.32
N ILE A 33 -1.35 -6.52 -9.33
CA ILE A 33 -0.30 -7.53 -9.40
C ILE A 33 -0.90 -8.89 -9.79
N LEU A 34 -1.98 -9.27 -9.12
CA LEU A 34 -2.83 -10.40 -9.47
C LEU A 34 -4.21 -9.85 -9.79
N ASN A 35 -4.66 -10.08 -11.01
CA ASN A 35 -5.87 -9.45 -11.52
C ASN A 35 -7.08 -9.73 -10.64
N HIS A 36 -7.78 -8.69 -10.20
CA HIS A 36 -8.93 -8.74 -9.29
C HIS A 36 -8.70 -9.44 -7.93
N GLN A 37 -7.45 -9.70 -7.55
CA GLN A 37 -7.11 -10.35 -6.28
C GLN A 37 -6.20 -9.49 -5.41
N LEU A 38 -5.12 -8.94 -6.01
CA LEU A 38 -4.11 -8.17 -5.28
C LEU A 38 -3.68 -6.94 -6.06
N ALA A 39 -3.78 -5.79 -5.43
CA ALA A 39 -3.15 -4.57 -5.92
C ALA A 39 -2.21 -3.99 -4.87
N ILE A 40 -1.17 -3.27 -5.33
CA ILE A 40 -0.23 -2.57 -4.46
C ILE A 40 -0.17 -1.08 -4.78
N GLY A 41 0.22 -0.29 -3.77
CA GLY A 41 0.42 1.15 -3.92
C GLY A 41 0.87 1.80 -2.62
N PRO A 42 0.93 3.15 -2.58
CA PRO A 42 1.23 3.90 -1.38
C PRO A 42 0.06 3.91 -0.40
N MET A 43 0.34 4.34 0.82
CA MET A 43 -0.68 4.50 1.85
C MET A 43 -1.69 5.60 1.45
N PRO A 44 -3.01 5.32 1.52
CA PRO A 44 -4.04 6.34 1.33
C PRO A 44 -3.98 7.42 2.41
N ARG A 45 -3.82 8.67 2.02
CA ARG A 45 -3.60 9.82 2.93
C ARG A 45 -4.81 10.73 3.06
N ARG A 46 -5.82 10.55 2.20
CA ARG A 46 -7.06 11.34 2.16
C ARG A 46 -8.26 10.41 2.05
N SER A 47 -9.38 10.81 2.62
CA SER A 47 -10.59 9.99 2.63
C SER A 47 -11.11 9.66 1.24
N PHE A 48 -10.94 10.56 0.26
CA PHE A 48 -11.36 10.29 -1.12
C PHE A 48 -10.54 9.18 -1.80
N GLN A 49 -9.29 8.93 -1.35
CA GLN A 49 -8.46 7.83 -1.86
C GLN A 49 -8.98 6.47 -1.39
N TRP A 50 -9.53 6.38 -0.17
CA TRP A 50 -10.27 5.21 0.28
C TRP A 50 -11.54 5.02 -0.56
N LYS A 51 -12.27 6.11 -0.83
CA LYS A 51 -13.45 6.07 -1.69
C LYS A 51 -13.10 5.61 -3.11
N GLN A 52 -11.98 6.05 -3.67
CA GLN A 52 -11.47 5.56 -4.96
C GLN A 52 -11.26 4.05 -4.95
N LEU A 53 -10.65 3.51 -3.90
CA LEU A 53 -10.43 2.06 -3.77
C LEU A 53 -11.77 1.31 -3.60
N GLU A 54 -12.74 1.86 -2.86
CA GLU A 54 -14.08 1.28 -2.76
C GLU A 54 -14.78 1.20 -4.11
N ASP A 55 -14.72 2.26 -4.91
CA ASP A 55 -15.33 2.32 -6.24
C ASP A 55 -14.70 1.29 -7.20
N LEU A 56 -13.48 0.83 -6.92
CA LEU A 56 -12.78 -0.26 -7.59
C LEU A 56 -13.08 -1.65 -6.98
N GLY A 57 -13.92 -1.73 -5.96
CA GLY A 57 -14.36 -2.96 -5.33
C GLY A 57 -13.51 -3.44 -4.14
N PHE A 58 -12.51 -2.65 -3.69
CA PHE A 58 -11.73 -3.03 -2.51
C PHE A 58 -12.53 -2.81 -1.22
N LYS A 59 -12.45 -3.81 -0.33
CA LYS A 59 -12.96 -3.76 1.04
C LYS A 59 -11.97 -4.39 2.04
N THR A 60 -10.78 -4.73 1.55
CA THR A 60 -9.73 -5.37 2.35
C THR A 60 -8.42 -4.68 2.10
N ARG A 61 -7.72 -4.34 3.19
CA ARG A 61 -6.38 -3.80 3.13
C ARG A 61 -5.39 -4.62 3.94
N PHE A 62 -4.14 -4.66 3.49
CA PHE A 62 -2.99 -5.06 4.27
C PHE A 62 -1.97 -3.92 4.32
N SER A 63 -1.51 -3.57 5.52
CA SER A 63 -0.51 -2.52 5.73
C SER A 63 0.80 -3.10 6.22
N CYS A 64 1.91 -2.68 5.59
CA CYS A 64 3.26 -2.93 6.09
C CYS A 64 3.81 -1.78 6.94
N CYS A 65 3.01 -0.74 7.19
CA CYS A 65 3.45 0.46 7.90
C CYS A 65 3.53 0.23 9.42
N TYR A 66 4.44 0.94 10.07
CA TYR A 66 4.41 1.08 11.52
C TYR A 66 3.22 1.96 11.95
N PRO A 67 2.73 1.82 13.20
CA PRO A 67 1.61 2.62 13.70
C PRO A 67 1.81 4.13 13.52
N GLN A 68 3.02 4.63 13.72
CA GLN A 68 3.35 6.04 13.58
C GLN A 68 3.33 6.54 12.13
N GLU A 69 3.41 5.63 11.15
CA GLU A 69 3.25 5.96 9.74
C GLU A 69 1.77 6.04 9.32
N ASN A 70 0.86 5.42 10.09
CA ASN A 70 -0.58 5.37 9.81
C ASN A 70 -1.36 6.57 10.38
N VAL A 71 -0.74 7.76 10.41
CA VAL A 71 -1.36 8.99 10.97
C VAL A 71 -2.26 9.75 10.00
N PHE A 72 -2.51 9.20 8.82
CA PHE A 72 -3.25 9.87 7.75
C PHE A 72 -4.74 9.52 7.75
N ALA A 73 -5.35 9.30 6.61
CA ALA A 73 -6.79 9.09 6.55
C ALA A 73 -7.24 7.81 7.29
N PRO A 74 -8.24 7.91 8.19
CA PRO A 74 -8.76 6.73 8.86
C PRO A 74 -9.35 5.74 7.86
N ILE A 75 -9.22 4.45 8.18
CA ILE A 75 -9.77 3.36 7.36
C ILE A 75 -11.29 3.40 7.51
N PRO A 76 -12.06 3.18 6.43
CA PRO A 76 -13.51 3.03 6.54
C PRO A 76 -13.90 1.89 7.49
N ASN A 77 -14.94 2.08 8.28
CA ASN A 77 -15.34 1.16 9.36
C ASN A 77 -15.75 -0.24 8.86
N ASP A 78 -16.19 -0.36 7.61
CA ASP A 78 -16.64 -1.60 6.98
C ASP A 78 -15.54 -2.36 6.24
N TRP A 79 -14.28 -1.91 6.38
CA TRP A 79 -13.14 -2.57 5.75
C TRP A 79 -12.51 -3.62 6.66
N SER A 80 -12.19 -4.78 6.08
CA SER A 80 -11.27 -5.75 6.69
C SER A 80 -9.84 -5.21 6.63
N SER A 81 -9.11 -5.32 7.72
CA SER A 81 -7.78 -4.72 7.84
C SER A 81 -6.83 -5.60 8.62
N ALA A 82 -5.64 -5.85 8.05
CA ALA A 82 -4.51 -6.41 8.78
C ALA A 82 -3.29 -5.49 8.67
N ASN A 83 -2.41 -5.60 9.67
CA ASN A 83 -1.14 -4.87 9.69
C ASN A 83 -0.04 -5.75 10.27
N VAL A 84 1.04 -5.91 9.52
CA VAL A 84 2.31 -6.42 10.03
C VAL A 84 3.38 -5.39 9.67
N SER A 85 3.89 -4.68 10.66
CA SER A 85 4.88 -3.62 10.46
C SER A 85 6.21 -4.22 10.01
N LEU A 86 6.66 -3.85 8.81
CA LEU A 86 7.96 -4.26 8.28
C LEU A 86 8.91 -3.05 8.25
N PRO A 87 10.20 -3.23 8.59
CA PRO A 87 11.19 -2.17 8.45
C PRO A 87 11.45 -1.84 6.99
N ASP A 88 11.78 -0.60 6.71
CA ASP A 88 12.30 -0.14 5.42
C ASP A 88 13.72 0.44 5.60
N HIS A 89 14.34 0.85 4.50
CA HIS A 89 15.72 1.38 4.47
C HIS A 89 15.94 2.61 5.38
N ARG A 90 14.88 3.27 5.85
CA ARG A 90 14.96 4.45 6.75
C ARG A 90 15.07 4.06 8.22
N GLN A 91 14.81 2.80 8.53
CA GLN A 91 14.80 2.31 9.90
C GLN A 91 16.07 1.51 10.17
N GLN A 92 16.57 1.60 11.41
CA GLN A 92 17.73 0.84 11.86
C GLN A 92 17.38 -0.62 12.23
N GLU A 93 16.10 -0.93 12.31
CA GLU A 93 15.62 -2.28 12.59
C GLU A 93 15.84 -3.18 11.36
N LEU A 94 16.43 -4.35 11.58
CA LEU A 94 16.54 -5.36 10.53
C LEU A 94 15.26 -6.18 10.46
N LEU A 95 14.86 -6.54 9.24
CA LEU A 95 13.76 -7.47 9.04
C LEU A 95 14.21 -8.86 9.47
N ASP A 96 13.47 -9.51 10.35
CA ASP A 96 13.68 -10.91 10.69
C ASP A 96 12.77 -11.86 9.86
N ILE A 97 13.16 -13.13 9.80
CA ILE A 97 12.48 -14.14 8.99
C ILE A 97 11.08 -14.46 9.50
N ASP A 98 10.86 -14.44 10.81
CA ASP A 98 9.57 -14.77 11.44
C ASP A 98 8.56 -13.66 11.13
N LYS A 99 8.99 -12.41 11.19
CA LYS A 99 8.18 -11.24 10.88
C LYS A 99 7.78 -11.22 9.40
N LEU A 100 8.71 -11.55 8.50
CA LEU A 100 8.41 -11.65 7.06
C LEU A 100 7.46 -12.83 6.77
N THR A 101 7.67 -13.96 7.41
CA THR A 101 6.80 -15.15 7.29
C THR A 101 5.39 -14.82 7.77
N LEU A 102 5.24 -14.17 8.93
CA LEU A 102 3.94 -13.73 9.44
C LEU A 102 3.24 -12.77 8.46
N ALA A 103 3.98 -11.80 7.92
CA ALA A 103 3.42 -10.84 6.97
C ALA A 103 2.95 -11.54 5.69
N LEU A 104 3.75 -12.45 5.15
CA LEU A 104 3.42 -13.19 3.94
C LEU A 104 2.20 -14.09 4.13
N THR A 105 2.17 -14.88 5.22
CA THR A 105 1.03 -15.78 5.53
C THR A 105 -0.25 -15.01 5.78
N THR A 106 -0.18 -13.89 6.52
CA THR A 106 -1.36 -13.07 6.77
C THR A 106 -1.90 -12.44 5.48
N ALA A 107 -1.01 -11.91 4.63
CA ALA A 107 -1.42 -11.34 3.35
C ALA A 107 -1.99 -12.39 2.39
N GLU A 108 -1.39 -13.59 2.34
CA GLU A 108 -1.89 -14.73 1.57
C GLU A 108 -3.30 -15.14 2.01
N GLN A 109 -3.53 -15.27 3.32
CA GLN A 109 -4.84 -15.59 3.87
C GLN A 109 -5.89 -14.56 3.46
N LEU A 110 -5.58 -13.27 3.49
CA LEU A 110 -6.50 -12.23 3.03
C LEU A 110 -6.80 -12.34 1.53
N VAL A 111 -5.80 -12.62 0.70
CA VAL A 111 -6.02 -12.81 -0.75
C VAL A 111 -6.92 -14.01 -1.01
N LEU A 112 -6.76 -15.11 -0.26
CA LEU A 112 -7.58 -16.31 -0.41
C LEU A 112 -9.03 -16.15 0.06
N THR A 113 -9.28 -15.31 1.09
CA THR A 113 -10.58 -15.26 1.76
C THR A 113 -11.36 -13.97 1.52
N SER A 114 -10.69 -12.89 1.16
CA SER A 114 -11.24 -11.53 1.20
C SER A 114 -10.75 -10.64 0.04
N ALA A 115 -10.37 -11.23 -1.09
CA ALA A 115 -9.98 -10.47 -2.28
C ALA A 115 -11.15 -9.61 -2.81
N PRO A 116 -10.86 -8.47 -3.44
CA PRO A 116 -9.54 -7.94 -3.72
C PRO A 116 -8.88 -7.27 -2.50
N VAL A 117 -7.58 -7.48 -2.34
CA VAL A 117 -6.77 -6.88 -1.27
C VAL A 117 -5.94 -5.71 -1.79
N TYR A 118 -6.01 -4.57 -1.11
CA TYR A 118 -5.10 -3.46 -1.31
C TYR A 118 -3.94 -3.58 -0.31
N LEU A 119 -2.77 -3.94 -0.82
CA LEU A 119 -1.53 -4.10 -0.04
C LEU A 119 -0.68 -2.84 -0.16
N HIS A 120 -0.37 -2.21 0.96
CA HIS A 120 0.40 -0.96 0.93
C HIS A 120 1.50 -0.91 2.00
N CYS A 121 2.51 -0.10 1.71
CA CYS A 121 3.41 0.48 2.69
C CYS A 121 3.33 2.01 2.60
N PHE A 122 4.30 2.75 3.10
CA PHE A 122 4.27 4.21 3.05
C PHE A 122 4.27 4.75 1.61
N ALA A 123 5.25 4.32 0.79
CA ALA A 123 5.45 4.78 -0.59
C ALA A 123 5.00 3.79 -1.67
N GLY A 124 4.67 2.55 -1.30
CA GLY A 124 4.30 1.52 -2.26
C GLY A 124 5.50 0.89 -3.01
N GLN A 125 6.74 1.13 -2.59
CA GLN A 125 7.93 0.79 -3.37
C GLN A 125 8.71 -0.43 -2.85
N GLU A 126 8.91 -0.54 -1.55
CA GLU A 126 9.82 -1.51 -0.95
C GLU A 126 9.08 -2.67 -0.26
N ARG A 127 8.45 -2.40 0.89
CA ARG A 127 7.82 -3.40 1.77
C ARG A 127 6.62 -4.09 1.14
N SER A 128 5.69 -3.32 0.57
CA SER A 128 4.53 -3.89 -0.15
C SER A 128 4.94 -4.62 -1.42
N SER A 129 5.99 -4.15 -2.11
CA SER A 129 6.54 -4.84 -3.27
C SER A 129 7.19 -6.17 -2.88
N LEU A 130 7.90 -6.24 -1.76
CA LEU A 130 8.47 -7.49 -1.23
C LEU A 130 7.38 -8.55 -1.01
N LEU A 131 6.31 -8.20 -0.32
CA LEU A 131 5.19 -9.13 -0.10
C LEU A 131 4.48 -9.49 -1.40
N ALA A 132 4.32 -8.55 -2.32
CA ALA A 132 3.73 -8.81 -3.63
C ALA A 132 4.57 -9.81 -4.44
N VAL A 133 5.90 -9.75 -4.34
CA VAL A 133 6.80 -10.76 -4.94
C VAL A 133 6.56 -12.13 -4.33
N GLY A 134 6.50 -12.25 -3.00
CA GLY A 134 6.22 -13.50 -2.32
C GLY A 134 4.87 -14.12 -2.69
N LEU A 135 3.81 -13.30 -2.69
CA LEU A 135 2.47 -13.74 -3.10
C LEU A 135 2.45 -14.15 -4.58
N THR A 136 3.10 -13.39 -5.45
CA THR A 136 3.20 -13.75 -6.87
C THR A 136 3.92 -15.07 -7.07
N SER A 137 5.03 -15.31 -6.36
CA SER A 137 5.78 -16.58 -6.40
C SER A 137 4.88 -17.74 -5.99
N LYS A 138 4.11 -17.61 -4.91
CA LYS A 138 3.18 -18.65 -4.43
C LYS A 138 2.03 -18.88 -5.42
N PHE A 139 1.30 -17.85 -5.81
CA PHE A 139 0.09 -17.98 -6.64
C PHE A 139 0.36 -18.33 -8.09
N LYS A 140 1.53 -17.96 -8.64
CA LYS A 140 1.94 -18.33 -9.99
C LYS A 140 2.88 -19.55 -10.05
N ASN A 141 3.32 -20.05 -8.90
CA ASN A 141 4.29 -21.14 -8.77
C ASN A 141 5.57 -20.87 -9.58
N VAL A 142 6.14 -19.69 -9.42
CA VAL A 142 7.41 -19.25 -10.03
C VAL A 142 8.43 -18.95 -8.95
N ASP A 143 9.72 -18.90 -9.32
CA ASP A 143 10.77 -18.47 -8.39
C ASP A 143 10.66 -16.99 -8.04
N VAL A 144 11.36 -16.55 -6.98
CA VAL A 144 11.31 -15.19 -6.44
C VAL A 144 11.73 -14.15 -7.47
N PHE A 145 12.73 -14.43 -8.30
CA PHE A 145 13.23 -13.46 -9.27
C PHE A 145 12.30 -13.33 -10.49
N SER A 146 11.72 -14.42 -10.95
CA SER A 146 10.63 -14.40 -11.95
C SER A 146 9.40 -13.65 -11.43
N ALA A 147 9.06 -13.83 -10.15
CA ALA A 147 8.00 -13.08 -9.48
C ALA A 147 8.34 -11.58 -9.37
N LEU A 148 9.59 -11.22 -9.06
CA LEU A 148 10.06 -9.83 -9.02
C LEU A 148 9.93 -9.16 -10.39
N GLU A 149 10.33 -9.85 -11.48
CA GLU A 149 10.13 -9.32 -12.84
C GLU A 149 8.65 -9.07 -13.14
N TRP A 150 7.79 -10.00 -12.77
CA TRP A 150 6.34 -9.83 -12.92
C TRP A 150 5.85 -8.58 -12.17
N VAL A 151 6.21 -8.44 -10.89
CA VAL A 151 5.80 -7.30 -10.07
C VAL A 151 6.31 -6.00 -10.67
N ARG A 152 7.55 -5.93 -11.14
CA ARG A 152 8.12 -4.74 -11.79
C ARG A 152 7.45 -4.38 -13.11
N ARG A 153 6.98 -5.35 -13.88
CA ARG A 153 6.19 -5.08 -15.10
C ARG A 153 4.85 -4.43 -14.75
N CYS A 154 4.20 -4.88 -13.68
CA CYS A 154 2.93 -4.32 -13.23
C CYS A 154 3.12 -2.99 -12.48
N HIS A 155 4.18 -2.87 -11.68
CA HIS A 155 4.47 -1.75 -10.79
C HIS A 155 5.94 -1.34 -10.91
N PRO A 156 6.30 -0.50 -11.90
CA PRO A 156 7.71 -0.23 -12.25
C PRO A 156 8.56 0.40 -11.14
N ILE A 157 7.93 1.05 -10.15
CA ILE A 157 8.63 1.65 -9.00
C ILE A 157 9.01 0.64 -7.91
N SER A 158 8.69 -0.66 -8.10
CA SER A 158 9.01 -1.71 -7.13
C SER A 158 10.51 -1.87 -6.95
N SER A 159 10.95 -1.69 -5.71
CA SER A 159 12.38 -1.74 -5.34
C SER A 159 12.58 -2.42 -3.98
N PRO A 160 12.18 -3.69 -3.81
CA PRO A 160 12.50 -4.42 -2.59
C PRO A 160 14.01 -4.63 -2.45
N SER A 161 14.51 -4.65 -1.20
CA SER A 161 15.91 -4.93 -0.91
C SER A 161 16.28 -6.33 -1.37
N TYR A 162 17.49 -6.49 -1.92
CA TYR A 162 18.00 -7.79 -2.37
C TYR A 162 18.14 -8.78 -1.20
N GLU A 163 18.62 -8.32 -0.07
CA GLU A 163 18.73 -9.11 1.16
C GLU A 163 17.38 -9.71 1.60
N TYR A 164 16.31 -8.91 1.48
CA TYR A 164 14.97 -9.38 1.83
C TYR A 164 14.38 -10.32 0.78
N LEU A 165 14.78 -10.19 -0.48
CA LEU A 165 14.43 -11.17 -1.52
C LEU A 165 15.11 -12.53 -1.27
N GLU A 166 16.36 -12.56 -0.84
CA GLU A 166 17.03 -13.80 -0.44
C GLU A 166 16.36 -14.46 0.78
N MET A 167 15.93 -13.65 1.76
CA MET A 167 15.17 -14.12 2.92
C MET A 167 13.83 -14.73 2.47
N LEU A 168 13.12 -14.04 1.58
CA LEU A 168 11.86 -14.52 1.00
C LEU A 168 12.04 -15.84 0.26
N GLU A 169 13.13 -16.00 -0.50
CA GLU A 169 13.45 -17.25 -1.19
C GLU A 169 13.65 -18.42 -0.22
N LYS A 170 14.29 -18.18 0.93
CA LYS A 170 14.46 -19.20 1.99
C LYS A 170 13.11 -19.63 2.55
N ILE A 171 12.22 -18.69 2.87
CA ILE A 171 10.87 -18.98 3.37
C ILE A 171 10.11 -19.85 2.38
N LEU A 172 10.09 -19.44 1.10
CA LEU A 172 9.31 -20.14 0.08
C LEU A 172 9.86 -21.51 -0.31
N LYS A 173 11.14 -21.80 -0.04
CA LYS A 173 11.72 -23.14 -0.20
C LYS A 173 11.29 -24.08 0.92
N ILE A 174 11.14 -23.58 2.15
CA ILE A 174 10.68 -24.38 3.30
C ILE A 174 9.21 -24.79 3.10
N ASP A 175 8.37 -23.93 2.58
CA ASP A 175 6.94 -24.21 2.32
C ASP A 175 6.70 -25.29 1.24
N LYS A 176 7.73 -25.68 0.48
CA LYS A 176 7.64 -26.69 -0.60
C LYS A 176 8.06 -28.12 -0.18
N ILE A 177 8.52 -28.30 1.07
CA ILE A 177 8.94 -29.58 1.65
C ILE A 177 7.80 -30.15 2.49
#